data_d0f229a195a23467ec48465f41626142
#
_entry.id   d0f229a195a23467ec48465f41626142
#
_cell.length_a   1.000
_cell.length_b   1.000
_cell.length_c   1.000
_cell.angle_alpha   90.00
_cell.angle_beta   90.00
_cell.angle_gamma   90.00
#
_symmetry.space_group_name_H-M   'P 1'
#
loop_
_entity.id
_entity.type
_entity.pdbx_description
1 polymer ?
#
loop_
_entity_poly.entity_id
_entity_poly.type
_entity_poly.pdbx_seq_one_letter_code
_entity_poly.pdbx_strand_id
1 'polypeptide(L)'
;ISDEMSRRIIAAAEQIARTSGAESVTVRSILRALGISNRVFYNRFHNAAEVLDIVYANTVLKIRESLVAKFDPEQDFFQQVLDIVENTLVMSYECKRQFSQYVFESDSVSHDNYAWWTEEIKRLIEFGKARGYLRDVDSDIMSYSIWCFIRGFNADALGRKLPVAQAAAAFKYSFGILLDGLR
;
A
#
# COMPACT_ATOMS: atom_id res chain seq x y z
N ILE A 1 -2.51 -7.43 -20.62
CA ILE A 1 -3.37 -8.60 -20.31
C ILE A 1 -4.71 -8.31 -20.88
N SER A 2 -5.01 -8.86 -22.05
CA SER A 2 -6.02 -8.26 -22.90
C SER A 2 -7.35 -9.03 -22.98
N ASP A 3 -7.43 -10.26 -22.48
CA ASP A 3 -8.65 -11.05 -22.64
C ASP A 3 -9.47 -11.20 -21.34
N GLU A 4 -10.77 -11.49 -21.49
CA GLU A 4 -11.70 -11.68 -20.38
C GLU A 4 -11.28 -12.80 -19.43
N MET A 5 -10.70 -13.88 -19.97
CA MET A 5 -10.27 -15.01 -19.16
C MET A 5 -9.07 -14.64 -18.29
N SER A 6 -8.11 -13.84 -18.77
CA SER A 6 -7.02 -13.32 -17.97
C SER A 6 -7.53 -12.49 -16.78
N ARG A 7 -8.51 -11.61 -17.01
CA ARG A 7 -9.14 -10.84 -15.94
C ARG A 7 -9.83 -11.75 -14.91
N ARG A 8 -10.50 -12.80 -15.34
CA ARG A 8 -11.13 -13.78 -14.43
C ARG A 8 -10.11 -14.56 -13.61
N ILE A 9 -8.96 -14.91 -14.18
CA ILE A 9 -7.86 -15.59 -13.47
C ILE A 9 -7.30 -14.68 -12.39
N ILE A 10 -7.04 -13.40 -12.70
CA ILE A 10 -6.55 -12.40 -11.74
C ILE A 10 -7.57 -12.18 -10.63
N ALA A 11 -8.84 -12.01 -10.95
CA ALA A 11 -9.91 -11.82 -9.97
C ALA A 11 -10.07 -13.02 -9.03
N ALA A 12 -9.95 -14.24 -9.56
CA ALA A 12 -10.00 -15.46 -8.75
C ALA A 12 -8.78 -15.54 -7.80
N ALA A 13 -7.59 -15.19 -8.27
CA ALA A 13 -6.38 -15.13 -7.45
C ALA A 13 -6.49 -14.07 -6.35
N GLU A 14 -7.00 -12.87 -6.66
CA GLU A 14 -7.29 -11.81 -5.68
C GLU A 14 -8.25 -12.30 -4.60
N GLN A 15 -9.33 -12.98 -4.98
CA GLN A 15 -10.30 -13.52 -4.04
C GLN A 15 -9.70 -14.61 -3.14
N ILE A 16 -8.88 -15.52 -3.68
CA ILE A 16 -8.20 -16.56 -2.91
C ILE A 16 -7.21 -15.91 -1.93
N ALA A 17 -6.40 -14.95 -2.38
CA ALA A 17 -5.45 -14.23 -1.53
C ALA A 17 -6.16 -13.53 -0.37
N ARG A 18 -7.29 -12.89 -0.64
CA ARG A 18 -8.09 -12.17 0.36
C ARG A 18 -8.68 -13.09 1.42
N THR A 19 -9.14 -14.27 1.04
CA THR A 19 -9.85 -15.20 1.94
C THR A 19 -8.93 -16.18 2.67
N SER A 20 -7.83 -16.58 2.02
CA SER A 20 -7.00 -17.70 2.48
C SER A 20 -5.49 -17.40 2.52
N GLY A 21 -5.10 -16.15 2.19
CA GLY A 21 -3.69 -15.74 2.12
C GLY A 21 -3.05 -16.00 0.74
N ALA A 22 -1.97 -15.26 0.44
CA ALA A 22 -1.26 -15.36 -0.83
C ALA A 22 -0.65 -16.75 -1.08
N GLU A 23 -0.23 -17.43 -0.02
CA GLU A 23 0.31 -18.79 -0.07
C GLU A 23 -0.71 -19.84 -0.58
N SER A 24 -2.00 -19.54 -0.48
CA SER A 24 -3.09 -20.37 -1.00
C SER A 24 -3.33 -20.17 -2.49
N VAL A 25 -2.73 -19.14 -3.10
CA VAL A 25 -2.84 -18.85 -4.53
C VAL A 25 -1.87 -19.76 -5.29
N THR A 26 -2.41 -20.83 -5.81
CA THR A 26 -1.70 -21.81 -6.63
C THR A 26 -2.41 -21.97 -7.96
N VAL A 27 -1.72 -22.45 -9.00
CA VAL A 27 -2.39 -22.78 -10.27
C VAL A 27 -3.59 -23.69 -10.00
N ARG A 28 -3.42 -24.73 -9.17
CA ARG A 28 -4.49 -25.67 -8.83
C ARG A 28 -5.70 -25.02 -8.16
N SER A 29 -5.50 -24.08 -7.24
CA SER A 29 -6.61 -23.39 -6.58
C SER A 29 -7.37 -22.47 -7.55
N ILE A 30 -6.66 -21.78 -8.44
CA ILE A 30 -7.25 -20.94 -9.49
C ILE A 30 -8.07 -21.79 -10.48
N LEU A 31 -7.49 -22.91 -10.96
CA LEU A 31 -8.19 -23.83 -11.88
C LEU A 31 -9.49 -24.36 -11.26
N ARG A 32 -9.43 -24.74 -9.99
CA ARG A 32 -10.60 -25.22 -9.25
C ARG A 32 -11.67 -24.14 -9.10
N ALA A 33 -11.27 -22.92 -8.76
CA ALA A 33 -12.18 -21.79 -8.55
C ALA A 33 -12.94 -21.41 -9.84
N LEU A 34 -12.28 -21.54 -11.00
CA LEU A 34 -12.84 -21.13 -12.28
C LEU A 34 -13.41 -22.29 -13.13
N GLY A 35 -13.16 -23.54 -12.75
CA GLY A 35 -13.54 -24.70 -13.56
C GLY A 35 -12.81 -24.77 -14.91
N ILE A 36 -11.56 -24.29 -15.00
CA ILE A 36 -10.77 -24.23 -16.24
C ILE A 36 -9.67 -25.27 -16.25
N SER A 37 -9.17 -25.59 -17.45
CA SER A 37 -8.07 -26.54 -17.64
C SER A 37 -6.70 -25.87 -17.52
N ASN A 38 -5.65 -26.68 -17.28
CA ASN A 38 -4.25 -26.24 -17.30
C ASN A 38 -3.91 -25.48 -18.58
N ARG A 39 -4.37 -25.96 -19.75
CA ARG A 39 -4.11 -25.32 -21.04
C ARG A 39 -4.63 -23.88 -21.08
N VAL A 40 -5.81 -23.62 -20.51
CA VAL A 40 -6.41 -22.26 -20.48
C VAL A 40 -5.57 -21.32 -19.63
N PHE A 41 -5.03 -21.80 -18.52
CA PHE A 41 -4.15 -21.03 -17.64
C PHE A 41 -2.80 -20.76 -18.31
N TYR A 42 -2.08 -21.81 -18.72
CA TYR A 42 -0.72 -21.69 -19.25
C TYR A 42 -0.61 -21.00 -20.61
N ASN A 43 -1.71 -20.84 -21.33
CA ASN A 43 -1.76 -19.97 -22.51
C ASN A 43 -1.68 -18.46 -22.16
N ARG A 44 -1.77 -18.09 -20.87
CA ARG A 44 -1.85 -16.69 -20.41
C ARG A 44 -0.81 -16.32 -19.36
N PHE A 45 -0.49 -17.25 -18.49
CA PHE A 45 0.42 -17.04 -17.37
C PHE A 45 1.37 -18.23 -17.23
N HIS A 46 2.62 -17.96 -16.89
CA HIS A 46 3.62 -18.99 -16.70
C HIS A 46 3.48 -19.72 -15.36
N ASN A 47 3.05 -19.03 -14.33
CA ASN A 47 2.88 -19.58 -12.97
C ASN A 47 1.95 -18.72 -12.14
N ALA A 48 1.66 -19.15 -10.91
CA ALA A 48 0.79 -18.40 -9.99
C ALA A 48 1.47 -17.15 -9.43
N ALA A 49 2.81 -17.10 -9.36
CA ALA A 49 3.54 -15.93 -8.88
C ALA A 49 3.34 -14.74 -9.81
N GLU A 50 3.40 -14.96 -11.14
CA GLU A 50 3.10 -13.92 -12.14
C GLU A 50 1.69 -13.32 -11.93
N VAL A 51 0.71 -14.15 -11.61
CA VAL A 51 -0.66 -13.67 -11.33
C VAL A 51 -0.70 -12.87 -10.03
N LEU A 52 0.02 -13.32 -8.98
CA LEU A 52 0.12 -12.60 -7.71
C LEU A 52 0.81 -11.25 -7.85
N ASP A 53 1.85 -11.14 -8.68
CA ASP A 53 2.52 -9.86 -8.98
C ASP A 53 1.51 -8.84 -9.52
N ILE A 54 0.63 -9.27 -10.41
CA ILE A 54 -0.40 -8.41 -10.99
C ILE A 54 -1.46 -8.03 -9.95
N VAL A 55 -1.92 -8.99 -9.14
CA VAL A 55 -2.87 -8.72 -8.05
C VAL A 55 -2.29 -7.70 -7.09
N TYR A 56 -1.03 -7.85 -6.72
CA TYR A 56 -0.32 -6.92 -5.85
C TYR A 56 -0.22 -5.52 -6.47
N ALA A 57 0.26 -5.42 -7.71
CA ALA A 57 0.36 -4.14 -8.41
C ALA A 57 -0.99 -3.42 -8.50
N ASN A 58 -2.07 -4.13 -8.82
CA ASN A 58 -3.42 -3.59 -8.85
C ASN A 58 -3.88 -3.10 -7.46
N THR A 59 -3.52 -3.80 -6.40
CA THR A 59 -3.86 -3.40 -5.03
C THR A 59 -3.12 -2.13 -4.62
N VAL A 60 -1.82 -2.02 -4.93
CA VAL A 60 -1.03 -0.80 -4.71
C VAL A 60 -1.62 0.39 -5.47
N LEU A 61 -2.00 0.20 -6.73
CA LEU A 61 -2.64 1.26 -7.52
C LEU A 61 -3.94 1.74 -6.88
N LYS A 62 -4.83 0.84 -6.45
CA LYS A 62 -6.07 1.19 -5.74
C LYS A 62 -5.81 2.00 -4.47
N ILE A 63 -4.79 1.63 -3.69
CA ILE A 63 -4.38 2.38 -2.50
C ILE A 63 -3.95 3.80 -2.90
N ARG A 64 -3.07 3.93 -3.89
CA ARG A 64 -2.57 5.24 -4.37
C ARG A 64 -3.71 6.13 -4.85
N GLU A 65 -4.61 5.62 -5.68
CA GLU A 65 -5.78 6.36 -6.19
C GLU A 65 -6.69 6.84 -5.06
N SER A 66 -6.90 6.01 -4.04
CA SER A 66 -7.74 6.37 -2.90
C SER A 66 -7.16 7.50 -2.04
N LEU A 67 -5.84 7.70 -2.06
CA LEU A 67 -5.15 8.73 -1.29
C LEU A 67 -5.15 10.09 -2.01
N VAL A 68 -4.86 10.09 -3.30
CA VAL A 68 -4.81 11.32 -4.11
C VAL A 68 -6.18 12.00 -4.16
N ALA A 69 -7.26 11.23 -4.15
CA ALA A 69 -8.63 11.74 -4.26
C ALA A 69 -9.18 12.41 -2.98
N LYS A 70 -8.46 12.37 -1.86
CA LYS A 70 -9.02 12.78 -0.55
C LYS A 70 -8.52 14.11 -0.02
N PHE A 71 -7.52 14.73 -0.63
CA PHE A 71 -6.99 15.99 -0.13
C PHE A 71 -7.81 17.18 -0.63
N ASP A 72 -8.42 17.93 0.31
CA ASP A 72 -9.18 19.14 0.06
C ASP A 72 -8.40 20.36 0.61
N PRO A 73 -7.90 21.27 -0.24
CA PRO A 73 -7.09 22.40 0.20
C PRO A 73 -7.84 23.42 1.07
N GLU A 74 -9.17 23.35 1.16
CA GLU A 74 -10.01 24.25 1.97
C GLU A 74 -10.29 23.72 3.38
N GLN A 75 -9.91 22.49 3.68
CA GLN A 75 -10.06 21.90 5.01
C GLN A 75 -8.79 22.05 5.86
N ASP A 76 -8.88 21.74 7.17
CA ASP A 76 -7.72 21.78 8.06
C ASP A 76 -6.61 20.85 7.59
N PHE A 77 -5.46 21.43 7.27
CA PHE A 77 -4.30 20.73 6.70
C PHE A 77 -3.80 19.60 7.60
N PHE A 78 -3.63 19.89 8.89
CA PHE A 78 -3.03 18.93 9.82
C PHE A 78 -3.95 17.74 10.08
N GLN A 79 -5.25 18.00 10.24
CA GLN A 79 -6.23 16.96 10.45
C GLN A 79 -6.32 16.05 9.22
N GLN A 80 -6.36 16.62 8.01
CA GLN A 80 -6.39 15.84 6.77
C GLN A 80 -5.14 14.98 6.59
N VAL A 81 -3.95 15.55 6.86
CA VAL A 81 -2.69 14.77 6.76
C VAL A 81 -2.71 13.60 7.74
N LEU A 82 -3.15 13.82 8.98
CA LEU A 82 -3.29 12.74 9.97
C LEU A 82 -4.28 11.67 9.51
N ASP A 83 -5.42 12.05 8.98
CA ASP A 83 -6.46 11.12 8.52
C ASP A 83 -5.99 10.33 7.27
N ILE A 84 -5.30 10.99 6.34
CA ILE A 84 -4.72 10.34 5.16
C ILE A 84 -3.68 9.30 5.56
N VAL A 85 -2.74 9.64 6.44
CA VAL A 85 -1.68 8.70 6.85
C VAL A 85 -2.22 7.56 7.69
N GLU A 86 -3.21 7.80 8.57
CA GLU A 86 -3.88 6.75 9.33
C GLU A 86 -4.61 5.77 8.41
N ASN A 87 -5.41 6.29 7.47
CA ASN A 87 -6.11 5.46 6.48
C ASN A 87 -5.13 4.66 5.62
N THR A 88 -4.02 5.29 5.21
CA THR A 88 -2.96 4.61 4.44
C THR A 88 -2.35 3.47 5.23
N LEU A 89 -2.06 3.69 6.52
CA LEU A 89 -1.53 2.65 7.39
C LEU A 89 -2.51 1.47 7.47
N VAL A 90 -3.78 1.73 7.77
CA VAL A 90 -4.81 0.68 7.90
C VAL A 90 -4.94 -0.11 6.61
N MET A 91 -5.07 0.56 5.46
CA MET A 91 -5.17 -0.10 4.15
C MET A 91 -3.93 -0.91 3.81
N SER A 92 -2.75 -0.33 4.02
CA SER A 92 -1.47 -1.02 3.80
C SER A 92 -1.31 -2.22 4.73
N TYR A 93 -1.73 -2.09 5.99
CA TYR A 93 -1.66 -3.14 6.99
C TYR A 93 -2.56 -4.32 6.62
N GLU A 94 -3.79 -4.07 6.22
CA GLU A 94 -4.72 -5.10 5.79
C GLU A 94 -4.24 -5.80 4.51
N CYS A 95 -3.76 -5.02 3.54
CA CYS A 95 -3.16 -5.54 2.32
C CYS A 95 -1.94 -6.43 2.63
N LYS A 96 -1.01 -5.95 3.45
CA LYS A 96 0.19 -6.69 3.83
C LYS A 96 -0.11 -7.94 4.65
N ARG A 97 -1.15 -7.92 5.46
CA ARG A 97 -1.59 -9.13 6.18
C ARG A 97 -2.09 -10.22 5.23
N GLN A 98 -2.75 -9.84 4.14
CA GLN A 98 -3.22 -10.77 3.11
C GLN A 98 -2.08 -11.34 2.25
N PHE A 99 -1.04 -10.55 2.02
CA PHE A 99 0.10 -10.88 1.16
C PHE A 99 1.42 -11.07 1.94
N SER A 100 1.39 -11.34 3.23
CA SER A 100 2.40 -11.10 4.26
C SER A 100 3.88 -11.35 3.87
N GLN A 101 4.21 -12.48 3.31
CA GLN A 101 5.60 -12.83 3.00
C GLN A 101 6.03 -12.28 1.64
N TYR A 102 5.17 -12.39 0.65
CA TYR A 102 5.43 -11.99 -0.72
C TYR A 102 5.64 -10.48 -0.88
N VAL A 103 4.80 -9.69 -0.21
CA VAL A 103 4.85 -8.22 -0.27
C VAL A 103 6.10 -7.67 0.40
N PHE A 104 6.56 -8.31 1.48
CA PHE A 104 7.74 -7.83 2.21
C PHE A 104 9.02 -7.91 1.37
N GLU A 105 9.16 -8.96 0.60
CA GLU A 105 10.31 -9.17 -0.27
C GLU A 105 10.25 -8.26 -1.51
N SER A 106 9.08 -8.13 -2.12
CA SER A 106 8.89 -7.36 -3.35
C SER A 106 8.86 -5.85 -3.11
N ASP A 107 8.17 -5.39 -2.05
CA ASP A 107 8.00 -3.95 -1.74
C ASP A 107 9.28 -3.32 -1.18
N SER A 108 10.11 -4.11 -0.49
CA SER A 108 11.37 -3.62 0.09
C SER A 108 12.39 -3.17 -0.95
N VAL A 109 12.27 -3.65 -2.18
CA VAL A 109 13.19 -3.35 -3.30
C VAL A 109 12.54 -2.58 -4.44
N SER A 110 11.25 -2.25 -4.35
CA SER A 110 10.55 -1.50 -5.39
C SER A 110 10.95 -0.02 -5.38
N HIS A 111 11.81 0.33 -6.34
CA HIS A 111 12.20 1.73 -6.56
C HIS A 111 10.99 2.61 -6.95
N ASP A 112 10.07 2.09 -7.76
CA ASP A 112 8.88 2.82 -8.21
C ASP A 112 7.92 3.13 -7.07
N ASN A 113 7.78 2.21 -6.12
CA ASN A 113 6.97 2.44 -4.93
C ASN A 113 7.57 3.51 -4.03
N TYR A 114 8.88 3.43 -3.78
CA TYR A 114 9.64 4.45 -3.05
C TYR A 114 9.50 5.83 -3.71
N ALA A 115 9.78 5.93 -5.01
CA ALA A 115 9.74 7.19 -5.74
C ALA A 115 8.36 7.83 -5.69
N TRP A 116 7.30 7.04 -5.88
CA TRP A 116 5.93 7.54 -5.82
C TRP A 116 5.56 8.10 -4.44
N TRP A 117 5.86 7.35 -3.38
CA TRP A 117 5.51 7.79 -2.02
C TRP A 117 6.29 9.02 -1.58
N THR A 118 7.60 9.07 -1.86
CA THR A 118 8.43 10.23 -1.48
C THR A 118 8.01 11.47 -2.23
N GLU A 119 7.62 11.36 -3.50
CA GLU A 119 7.11 12.49 -4.28
C GLU A 119 5.77 13.01 -3.75
N GLU A 120 4.82 12.13 -3.38
CA GLU A 120 3.54 12.54 -2.80
C GLU A 120 3.72 13.20 -1.42
N ILE A 121 4.61 12.67 -0.58
CA ILE A 121 4.95 13.29 0.71
C ILE A 121 5.57 14.67 0.49
N LYS A 122 6.51 14.78 -0.44
CA LYS A 122 7.16 16.04 -0.82
C LYS A 122 6.14 17.08 -1.27
N ARG A 123 5.20 16.68 -2.13
CA ARG A 123 4.13 17.56 -2.62
C ARG A 123 3.28 18.14 -1.47
N LEU A 124 2.94 17.33 -0.47
CA LEU A 124 2.20 17.79 0.72
C LEU A 124 3.05 18.73 1.59
N ILE A 125 4.35 18.47 1.74
CA ILE A 125 5.27 19.36 2.46
C ILE A 125 5.36 20.72 1.76
N GLU A 126 5.59 20.74 0.45
CA GLU A 126 5.67 21.99 -0.32
C GLU A 126 4.36 22.77 -0.30
N PHE A 127 3.21 22.09 -0.38
CA PHE A 127 1.91 22.74 -0.19
C PHE A 127 1.79 23.39 1.20
N GLY A 128 2.14 22.68 2.27
CA GLY A 128 2.10 23.21 3.63
C GLY A 128 3.04 24.38 3.84
N LYS A 129 4.25 24.35 3.28
CA LYS A 129 5.20 25.48 3.29
C LYS A 129 4.63 26.68 2.53
N ALA A 130 4.12 26.49 1.34
CA ALA A 130 3.55 27.56 0.52
C ALA A 130 2.36 28.27 1.17
N ARG A 131 1.60 27.58 2.01
CA ARG A 131 0.49 28.12 2.80
C ARG A 131 0.89 28.66 4.18
N GLY A 132 2.16 28.52 4.56
CA GLY A 132 2.65 28.91 5.89
C GLY A 132 2.17 28.00 7.02
N TYR A 133 1.71 26.81 6.72
CA TYR A 133 1.33 25.80 7.72
C TYR A 133 2.55 25.08 8.29
N LEU A 134 3.59 24.91 7.47
CA LEU A 134 4.84 24.27 7.85
C LEU A 134 5.98 25.28 7.78
N ARG A 135 6.92 25.16 8.72
CA ARG A 135 8.17 25.89 8.67
C ARG A 135 9.01 25.47 7.44
N ASP A 136 9.96 26.30 7.09
CA ASP A 136 10.88 26.00 5.98
C ASP A 136 11.82 24.86 6.39
N VAL A 137 11.62 23.70 5.74
CA VAL A 137 12.43 22.49 5.89
C VAL A 137 12.89 22.01 4.52
N ASP A 138 13.98 21.26 4.49
CA ASP A 138 14.40 20.55 3.29
C ASP A 138 13.38 19.45 2.98
N SER A 139 12.62 19.65 1.90
CA SER A 139 11.49 18.77 1.54
C SER A 139 11.95 17.40 1.05
N ASP A 140 13.15 17.29 0.45
CA ASP A 140 13.70 16.01 0.01
C ASP A 140 14.14 15.16 1.21
N ILE A 141 14.86 15.77 2.14
CA ILE A 141 15.29 15.09 3.38
C ILE A 141 14.07 14.71 4.22
N MET A 142 13.09 15.63 4.35
CA MET A 142 11.92 15.38 5.18
C MET A 142 11.00 14.31 4.58
N SER A 143 10.78 14.31 3.26
CA SER A 143 9.97 13.28 2.61
C SER A 143 10.60 11.88 2.77
N TYR A 144 11.92 11.77 2.62
CA TYR A 144 12.64 10.54 2.89
C TYR A 144 12.53 10.09 4.35
N SER A 145 12.66 11.01 5.30
CA SER A 145 12.57 10.71 6.73
C SER A 145 11.19 10.22 7.12
N ILE A 146 10.13 10.85 6.60
CA ILE A 146 8.73 10.42 6.80
C ILE A 146 8.51 9.05 6.18
N TRP A 147 9.00 8.81 4.98
CA TRP A 147 8.95 7.49 4.33
C TRP A 147 9.58 6.40 5.20
N CYS A 148 10.78 6.66 5.72
CA CYS A 148 11.48 5.72 6.61
C CYS A 148 10.68 5.44 7.88
N PHE A 149 10.08 6.48 8.49
CA PHE A 149 9.23 6.34 9.67
C PHE A 149 8.01 5.46 9.39
N ILE A 150 7.25 5.76 8.34
CA ILE A 150 6.05 5.00 7.95
C ILE A 150 6.41 3.54 7.69
N ARG A 151 7.47 3.33 6.92
CA ARG A 151 7.90 2.00 6.53
C ARG A 151 8.40 1.16 7.70
N GLY A 152 9.25 1.74 8.52
CA GLY A 152 9.80 1.06 9.71
C GLY A 152 8.70 0.71 10.71
N PHE A 153 7.76 1.63 10.94
CA PHE A 153 6.60 1.40 11.80
C PHE A 153 5.74 0.24 11.29
N ASN A 154 5.39 0.27 9.99
CA ASN A 154 4.61 -0.80 9.37
C ASN A 154 5.30 -2.16 9.46
N ALA A 155 6.60 -2.19 9.19
CA ALA A 155 7.39 -3.42 9.22
C ALA A 155 7.40 -4.05 10.63
N ASP A 156 7.65 -3.26 11.67
CA ASP A 156 7.70 -3.74 13.05
C ASP A 156 6.31 -4.17 13.54
N ALA A 157 5.28 -3.36 13.31
CA ALA A 157 3.91 -3.65 13.71
C ALA A 157 3.40 -4.97 13.10
N LEU A 158 3.69 -5.21 11.81
CA LEU A 158 3.36 -6.46 11.13
C LEU A 158 4.17 -7.65 11.66
N GLY A 159 5.49 -7.46 11.84
CA GLY A 159 6.37 -8.49 12.38
C GLY A 159 5.96 -8.96 13.78
N ARG A 160 5.48 -8.03 14.61
CA ARG A 160 4.94 -8.31 15.95
C ARG A 160 3.47 -8.73 15.94
N LYS A 161 2.80 -8.72 14.79
CA LYS A 161 1.37 -9.06 14.64
C LYS A 161 0.46 -8.20 15.54
N LEU A 162 0.76 -6.92 15.66
CA LEU A 162 -0.06 -6.01 16.46
C LEU A 162 -1.49 -5.95 15.89
N PRO A 163 -2.52 -5.83 16.74
CA PRO A 163 -3.87 -5.52 16.26
C PRO A 163 -3.89 -4.20 15.49
N VAL A 164 -4.61 -4.15 14.37
CA VAL A 164 -4.68 -2.97 13.47
C VAL A 164 -5.02 -1.69 14.25
N ALA A 165 -6.03 -1.75 15.14
CA ALA A 165 -6.43 -0.59 15.94
C ALA A 165 -5.31 -0.08 16.86
N GLN A 166 -4.52 -0.99 17.45
CA GLN A 166 -3.38 -0.62 18.30
C GLN A 166 -2.25 0.01 17.47
N ALA A 167 -1.95 -0.58 16.30
CA ALA A 167 -0.95 -0.05 15.40
C ALA A 167 -1.35 1.34 14.89
N ALA A 168 -2.61 1.53 14.47
CA ALA A 168 -3.13 2.81 14.00
C ALA A 168 -3.08 3.90 15.09
N ALA A 169 -3.51 3.59 16.31
CA ALA A 169 -3.47 4.54 17.42
C ALA A 169 -2.04 4.97 17.78
N ALA A 170 -1.10 4.02 17.87
CA ALA A 170 0.30 4.33 18.15
C ALA A 170 0.95 5.13 17.02
N PHE A 171 0.64 4.80 15.77
CA PHE A 171 1.13 5.53 14.60
C PHE A 171 0.61 6.97 14.58
N LYS A 172 -0.70 7.16 14.71
CA LYS A 172 -1.34 8.48 14.71
C LYS A 172 -0.76 9.38 15.80
N TYR A 173 -0.58 8.85 17.01
CA TYR A 173 0.05 9.57 18.11
C TYR A 173 1.47 10.03 17.78
N SER A 174 2.32 9.11 17.33
CA SER A 174 3.73 9.40 17.05
C SER A 174 3.89 10.31 15.84
N PHE A 175 3.11 10.08 14.78
CA PHE A 175 3.12 10.92 13.59
C PHE A 175 2.57 12.33 13.86
N GLY A 176 1.58 12.45 14.74
CA GLY A 176 1.07 13.75 15.20
C GLY A 176 2.16 14.59 15.85
N ILE A 177 2.98 14.02 16.73
CA ILE A 177 4.12 14.71 17.35
C ILE A 177 5.16 15.15 16.29
N LEU A 178 5.46 14.26 15.32
CA LEU A 178 6.37 14.60 14.22
C LEU A 178 5.82 15.75 13.38
N LEU A 179 4.53 15.73 13.07
CA LEU A 179 3.86 16.76 12.28
C LEU A 179 3.78 18.10 13.04
N ASP A 180 3.50 18.08 14.35
CA ASP A 180 3.55 19.28 15.20
C ASP A 180 4.95 19.90 15.26
N GLY A 181 6.00 19.08 15.19
CA GLY A 181 7.37 19.55 15.08
C GLY A 181 7.69 20.27 13.77
N LEU A 182 6.83 20.18 12.77
CA LEU A 182 6.97 20.86 11.47
C LEU A 182 6.16 22.18 11.37
N ARG A 183 5.36 22.53 12.37
CA ARG A 183 4.61 23.80 12.43
C ARG A 183 5.48 25.04 12.54
#